data_e11b46c8dd8c7923873935628b2a934d
#
_entry.id   e11b46c8dd8c7923873935628b2a934d
#
_cell.length_a   1.000
_cell.length_b   1.000
_cell.length_c   1.000
_cell.angle_alpha   90.00
_cell.angle_beta   90.00
_cell.angle_gamma   90.00
#
_symmetry.space_group_name_H-M   'P 1'
#
loop_
_entity.id
_entity.type
_entity.pdbx_description
1 polymer ?
#
loop_
_entity_poly.entity_id
_entity_poly.type
_entity_poly.pdbx_seq_one_letter_code
_entity_poly.pdbx_strand_id
1 'polypeptide(L)'
;MASGRPPLPPAFAAILLVCLASQAPEQCTEETAVEVRSIVVDNELGCTMGWQELIARANGATGDDVPVYLKTICRRVKPPGSEAD
;
A
#
# COMPACT_ATOMS: atom_id res chain seq x y z
N MET A 1 -7.06 32.02 -17.95
CA MET A 1 -6.98 31.50 -17.87
C MET A 1 -6.97 30.50 -17.58
N ALA A 2 -7.00 30.14 -17.45
CA ALA A 2 -6.92 29.30 -17.27
C ALA A 2 -6.94 28.42 -16.82
N SER A 3 -6.93 28.21 -16.37
CA SER A 3 -6.92 27.39 -15.80
C SER A 3 -7.54 26.38 -16.15
N GLY A 4 -7.86 25.95 -16.89
CA GLY A 4 -8.51 24.88 -17.21
C GLY A 4 -7.94 23.61 -16.85
N ARG A 5 -7.16 23.54 -15.92
CA ARG A 5 -6.62 22.30 -15.53
C ARG A 5 -7.67 21.46 -14.81
N PRO A 6 -7.94 20.27 -15.25
CA PRO A 6 -8.93 19.46 -14.55
C PRO A 6 -8.41 19.06 -13.18
N PRO A 7 -9.30 18.78 -12.27
CA PRO A 7 -8.86 18.31 -10.96
C PRO A 7 -8.12 17.00 -11.10
N LEU A 8 -7.16 16.81 -10.24
CA LEU A 8 -6.42 15.57 -10.25
C LEU A 8 -7.32 14.43 -9.81
N PRO A 9 -7.20 13.28 -10.44
CA PRO A 9 -8.03 12.16 -10.03
C PRO A 9 -7.63 11.69 -8.64
N PRO A 10 -8.54 11.04 -7.95
CA PRO A 10 -8.17 10.48 -6.66
C PRO A 10 -7.11 9.42 -6.85
N ALA A 11 -6.31 9.26 -5.86
CA ALA A 11 -5.29 8.24 -5.86
C ALA A 11 -5.40 7.42 -4.61
N PHE A 12 -4.98 6.19 -4.70
CA PHE A 12 -5.01 5.27 -3.57
C PHE A 12 -3.64 4.63 -3.45
N ALA A 13 -3.31 4.21 -2.26
CA ALA A 13 -2.08 3.48 -2.02
C ALA A 13 -2.44 2.05 -1.67
N ALA A 14 -1.94 1.12 -2.46
CA ALA A 14 -2.04 -0.29 -2.15
C ALA A 14 -0.82 -0.61 -1.29
N ILE A 15 -1.06 -1.01 -0.06
CA ILE A 15 0.01 -1.20 0.90
C ILE A 15 0.03 -2.66 1.33
N LEU A 16 1.20 -3.22 1.35
CA LEU A 16 1.40 -4.58 1.82
C LEU A 16 2.27 -4.56 3.05
N LEU A 17 1.78 -5.12 4.13
CA LEU A 17 2.53 -5.22 5.37
C LEU A 17 2.93 -6.67 5.58
N VAL A 18 4.17 -6.88 5.96
CA VAL A 18 4.67 -8.19 6.31
C VAL A 18 4.88 -8.18 7.81
N CYS A 19 4.12 -8.98 8.53
CA CYS A 19 4.18 -8.97 9.98
C CYS A 19 4.50 -10.35 10.49
N LEU A 20 5.09 -10.41 11.68
CA LEU A 20 5.42 -11.70 12.28
C LEU A 20 4.15 -12.49 12.56
N ALA A 21 4.22 -13.79 12.35
CA ALA A 21 3.07 -14.64 12.57
C ALA A 21 2.59 -14.59 14.00
N SER A 22 3.47 -14.24 14.93
CA SER A 22 3.08 -14.15 16.32
C SER A 22 2.37 -12.86 16.65
N GLN A 23 2.30 -11.91 15.71
CA GLN A 23 1.71 -10.64 15.99
C GLN A 23 0.24 -10.67 15.60
N ALA A 24 -0.63 -10.13 16.45
CA ALA A 24 -2.05 -10.11 16.13
C ALA A 24 -2.32 -9.18 14.96
N PRO A 25 -3.34 -9.46 14.16
CA PRO A 25 -3.60 -8.58 13.00
C PRO A 25 -3.85 -7.13 13.37
N GLU A 26 -4.47 -6.88 14.52
CA GLU A 26 -4.68 -5.50 14.92
C GLU A 26 -3.39 -4.80 15.25
N GLN A 27 -2.35 -5.53 15.55
CA GLN A 27 -1.07 -4.93 15.85
C GLN A 27 -0.17 -4.85 14.64
N CYS A 28 -0.60 -5.38 13.51
CA CYS A 28 0.19 -5.33 12.30
C CYS A 28 -0.08 -4.01 11.60
N THR A 29 0.77 -3.04 11.80
CA THR A 29 0.61 -1.71 11.24
C THR A 29 1.86 -1.33 10.47
N GLU A 30 1.80 -0.19 9.81
CA GLU A 30 2.95 0.27 9.06
C GLU A 30 4.14 0.52 9.98
N GLU A 31 3.89 0.81 11.24
CA GLU A 31 4.98 1.08 12.16
C GLU A 31 5.56 -0.18 12.75
N THR A 32 4.78 -1.24 12.83
CA THR A 32 5.25 -2.45 13.49
C THR A 32 5.57 -3.57 12.51
N ALA A 33 5.27 -3.41 11.24
CA ALA A 33 5.52 -4.45 10.28
C ALA A 33 7.01 -4.66 10.09
N VAL A 34 7.38 -5.88 9.80
CA VAL A 34 8.76 -6.18 9.49
C VAL A 34 9.15 -5.50 8.18
N GLU A 35 8.21 -5.43 7.25
CA GLU A 35 8.48 -4.81 5.98
C GLU A 35 7.20 -4.17 5.48
N VAL A 36 7.31 -3.03 4.82
CA VAL A 36 6.16 -2.34 4.27
C VAL A 36 6.47 -2.04 2.81
N ARG A 37 5.56 -2.38 1.93
CA ARG A 37 5.68 -2.05 0.52
C ARG A 37 4.41 -1.38 0.07
N SER A 38 4.51 -0.44 -0.84
CA SER A 38 3.32 0.26 -1.30
C SER A 38 3.50 0.69 -2.74
N ILE A 39 2.37 0.92 -3.39
CA ILE A 39 2.36 1.39 -4.76
C ILE A 39 1.11 2.24 -4.91
N VAL A 40 1.23 3.33 -5.63
CA VAL A 40 0.10 4.23 -5.84
C VAL A 40 -0.67 3.75 -7.06
N VAL A 41 -2.00 3.71 -6.92
CA VAL A 41 -2.87 3.26 -7.99
C VAL A 41 -3.95 4.31 -8.20
N ASP A 42 -4.68 4.20 -9.32
CA ASP A 42 -5.61 5.25 -9.70
C ASP A 42 -6.95 5.13 -9.01
N ASN A 43 -7.35 3.98 -8.58
CA ASN A 43 -8.65 3.80 -7.96
C ASN A 43 -8.61 2.61 -7.04
N GLU A 44 -9.71 2.39 -6.34
CA GLU A 44 -9.74 1.31 -5.38
C GLU A 44 -9.55 -0.06 -6.01
N LEU A 45 -10.08 -0.25 -7.19
CA LEU A 45 -9.89 -1.53 -7.84
C LEU A 45 -8.44 -1.78 -8.14
N GLY A 46 -7.69 -0.72 -8.38
CA GLY A 46 -6.27 -0.87 -8.64
C GLY A 46 -5.51 -1.39 -7.45
N CYS A 47 -6.05 -1.23 -6.24
CA CYS A 47 -5.37 -1.77 -5.08
C CYS A 47 -5.21 -3.28 -5.18
N THR A 48 -6.23 -3.97 -5.68
CA THR A 48 -6.14 -5.43 -5.79
C THR A 48 -4.98 -5.83 -6.69
N MET A 49 -4.86 -5.17 -7.84
CA MET A 49 -3.77 -5.50 -8.74
C MET A 49 -2.44 -5.08 -8.15
N GLY A 50 -2.42 -3.96 -7.44
CA GLY A 50 -1.20 -3.55 -6.79
C GLY A 50 -0.73 -4.53 -5.75
N TRP A 51 -1.65 -5.06 -4.95
CA TRP A 51 -1.28 -6.05 -3.96
C TRP A 51 -0.70 -7.30 -4.62
N GLN A 52 -1.29 -7.73 -5.71
CA GLN A 52 -0.80 -8.93 -6.38
C GLN A 52 0.64 -8.74 -6.84
N GLU A 53 0.93 -7.58 -7.36
CA GLU A 53 2.29 -7.31 -7.80
C GLU A 53 3.23 -7.24 -6.60
N LEU A 54 2.81 -6.59 -5.52
CA LEU A 54 3.64 -6.49 -4.34
C LEU A 54 3.88 -7.85 -3.70
N ILE A 55 2.86 -8.69 -3.67
CA ILE A 55 3.00 -10.02 -3.11
C ILE A 55 3.97 -10.86 -3.93
N ALA A 56 3.88 -10.75 -5.24
CA ALA A 56 4.79 -11.52 -6.08
C ALA A 56 6.23 -11.11 -5.83
N ARG A 57 6.47 -9.82 -5.64
CA ARG A 57 7.83 -9.39 -5.36
C ARG A 57 8.28 -9.78 -3.97
N ALA A 58 7.35 -9.74 -3.01
CA ALA A 58 7.73 -10.07 -1.64
C ALA A 58 8.06 -11.54 -1.49
N ASN A 59 7.41 -12.38 -2.27
CA ASN A 59 7.69 -13.80 -2.15
C ASN A 59 9.14 -14.13 -2.43
N GLY A 60 9.80 -13.38 -3.24
CA GLY A 60 11.17 -13.68 -3.50
C GLY A 60 12.10 -13.08 -2.48
N ALA A 61 11.60 -12.18 -1.66
CA ALA A 61 12.47 -11.49 -0.74
C ALA A 61 12.39 -12.00 0.67
N THR A 62 11.30 -12.61 1.05
CA THR A 62 11.20 -12.95 2.42
C THR A 62 11.85 -14.20 2.68
N GLY A 63 12.75 -14.37 2.95
CA GLY A 63 13.30 -15.46 3.17
C GLY A 63 12.94 -16.22 4.11
N ASP A 64 12.70 -16.62 4.98
CA ASP A 64 12.74 -17.37 5.39
C ASP A 64 12.68 -18.05 6.52
N ASP A 65 13.28 -17.93 7.36
CA ASP A 65 13.27 -18.65 8.55
C ASP A 65 12.22 -18.18 9.50
N VAL A 66 11.73 -16.98 9.43
CA VAL A 66 10.81 -16.43 10.39
C VAL A 66 9.42 -16.47 9.80
N PRO A 67 8.47 -17.11 10.45
CA PRO A 67 7.11 -17.14 9.89
C PRO A 67 6.48 -15.76 9.92
N VAL A 68 5.91 -15.38 8.81
CA VAL A 68 5.26 -14.09 8.67
C VAL A 68 3.93 -14.27 7.95
N TYR A 69 3.09 -13.25 8.02
CA TYR A 69 1.89 -13.22 7.21
C TYR A 69 1.77 -11.86 6.57
N LEU A 70 0.91 -11.77 5.57
CA LEU A 70 0.76 -10.55 4.79
C LEU A 70 -0.58 -9.92 5.10
N LYS A 71 -0.57 -8.60 5.20
CA LYS A 71 -1.79 -7.84 5.42
C LYS A 71 -1.85 -6.75 4.37
N THR A 72 -3.02 -6.57 3.76
CA THR A 72 -3.18 -5.60 2.69
C THR A 72 -4.07 -4.46 3.13
N ILE A 73 -3.73 -3.27 2.71
CA ILE A 73 -4.47 -2.06 3.04
C ILE A 73 -4.61 -1.24 1.76
N CYS A 74 -5.78 -0.64 1.57
CA CYS A 74 -5.99 0.29 0.47
C CYS A 74 -6.37 1.62 1.10
N ARG A 75 -5.52 2.62 0.94
CA ARG A 75 -5.72 3.90 1.60
C ARG A 75 -5.83 4.99 0.55
N ARG A 76 -6.78 5.89 0.75
CA ARG A 76 -6.88 7.03 -0.14
C ARG A 76 -5.78 8.02 0.19
N VAL A 77 -5.11 8.51 -0.82
CA VAL A 77 -4.05 9.48 -0.61
C VAL A 77 -4.31 10.68 -1.50
N LYS A 78 -3.82 11.81 -1.07
CA LYS A 78 -3.97 13.00 -1.87
C LYS A 78 -2.93 13.03 -2.97
N PRO A 79 -3.31 13.35 -4.18
CA PRO A 79 -2.31 13.48 -5.22
C PRO A 79 -1.39 14.66 -4.93
N PRO A 80 -0.20 14.64 -5.50
CA PRO A 80 0.73 15.75 -5.29
C PRO A 80 0.09 17.06 -5.74
N GLY A 81 0.25 18.07 -4.92
CA GLY A 81 -0.25 19.37 -5.26
C GLY A 81 -1.66 19.64 -4.85
N SER A 82 -2.38 18.65 -4.33
CA SER A 82 -3.74 18.92 -3.98
C SER A 82 -3.90 19.27 -2.52
N GLU A 83 -2.84 19.28 -1.78
CA GLU A 83 -2.99 19.58 -0.43
C GLU A 83 -3.06 21.00 -0.22
N ALA A 84 -3.02 21.73 -1.12
CA ALA A 84 -3.06 22.97 -0.91
C ALA A 84 -4.23 23.42 -0.31
N ASP A 85 -4.93 23.31 -0.11
CA ASP A 85 -5.97 23.83 0.37
C ASP A 85 -5.96 24.25 1.41
#